data_aa723dd45ac253164a6b248d96be0896
#
_entry.id   aa723dd45ac253164a6b248d96be0896
#
_cell.length_a   1.000
_cell.length_b   1.000
_cell.length_c   1.000
_cell.angle_alpha   90.00
_cell.angle_beta   90.00
_cell.angle_gamma   90.00
#
_symmetry.space_group_name_H-M   'P 1'
#
loop_
_entity.id
_entity.type
_entity.pdbx_description
1 polymer ?
#
loop_
_entity_poly.entity_id
_entity_poly.type
_entity_poly.pdbx_seq_one_letter_code
_entity_poly.pdbx_strand_id
1 'polypeptide(L)'
;MPFRLILQLSFRNLFRYPRRNGLLLLAIAFALAGATLTNSLMRGWQYDMLDRAVENLVGHVKVQASEYRDDPNMAHSFALPANYEPKISGVEVAGWAPRIKVPAVILSERQSRGVQLVGIDPTRENISFFSELAFAGETLADIDDGRIVIGAELARQLQTAVGRKLVVLSQAADGRNRERGFRIAGTFDADSTSLEKAFAFTGLTSAQAFLGDRSSDSAPPLVTEVSLLLADELRRNDAVVELRTAFPDKDVADWRALQPQAAEMFAMADVAIYIIFVLMMGGLAFGLVNTLIAAVMERVRELGMLRALGMPRRVVLVQVVVE
;
A
#
# COMPACT_ATOMS: atom_id res chain seq x y z
N MET A 1 21.40 53.23 13.21
CA MET A 1 22.45 52.49 12.45
C MET A 1 21.79 51.86 11.23
N PRO A 2 22.35 51.99 10.03
CA PRO A 2 21.79 51.33 8.86
C PRO A 2 21.89 49.79 9.01
N PHE A 3 20.82 49.09 8.74
CA PHE A 3 20.70 47.63 8.83
C PHE A 3 21.85 46.85 8.12
N ARG A 4 22.35 47.45 7.02
CA ARG A 4 23.50 46.96 6.26
C ARG A 4 24.79 46.87 7.08
N LEU A 5 25.00 47.75 8.03
CA LEU A 5 26.17 47.78 8.89
C LEU A 5 26.08 46.71 9.99
N ILE A 6 24.87 46.44 10.49
CA ILE A 6 24.61 45.36 11.47
C ILE A 6 24.88 44.00 10.79
N LEU A 7 24.39 43.79 9.55
CA LEU A 7 24.61 42.59 8.76
C LEU A 7 26.11 42.32 8.47
N GLN A 8 26.86 43.40 8.12
CA GLN A 8 28.31 43.28 7.87
C GLN A 8 29.08 42.93 9.14
N LEU A 9 28.72 43.52 10.26
CA LEU A 9 29.35 43.23 11.56
C LEU A 9 29.04 41.81 12.02
N SER A 10 27.80 41.37 11.90
CA SER A 10 27.38 40.00 12.26
C SER A 10 28.06 38.95 11.38
N PHE A 11 28.12 39.17 10.07
CA PHE A 11 28.83 38.27 9.16
C PHE A 11 30.32 38.15 9.46
N ARG A 12 30.97 39.27 9.82
CA ARG A 12 32.38 39.31 10.19
C ARG A 12 32.63 38.62 11.53
N ASN A 13 31.68 38.69 12.47
CA ASN A 13 31.74 37.99 13.74
C ASN A 13 31.57 36.48 13.62
N LEU A 14 30.77 36.02 12.66
CA LEU A 14 30.57 34.61 12.37
C LEU A 14 31.91 33.89 12.05
N PHE A 15 32.82 34.58 11.38
CA PHE A 15 34.15 34.07 11.03
C PHE A 15 35.23 34.29 12.08
N ARG A 16 34.89 34.95 13.21
CA ARG A 16 35.85 35.22 14.28
C ARG A 16 36.21 33.96 15.07
N TYR A 17 35.26 33.00 15.20
CA TYR A 17 35.43 31.72 15.87
C TYR A 17 35.06 30.54 14.97
N PRO A 18 35.81 30.29 13.89
CA PRO A 18 35.39 29.38 12.82
C PRO A 18 35.25 27.93 13.30
N ARG A 19 36.09 27.48 14.25
CA ARG A 19 36.02 26.11 14.78
C ARG A 19 34.73 25.85 15.57
N ARG A 20 34.33 26.80 16.42
CA ARG A 20 33.10 26.68 17.23
C ARG A 20 31.83 26.75 16.37
N ASN A 21 31.76 27.76 15.52
CA ASN A 21 30.62 27.93 14.62
C ASN A 21 30.54 26.78 13.60
N GLY A 22 31.67 26.27 13.12
CA GLY A 22 31.73 25.08 12.26
C GLY A 22 31.21 23.82 12.95
N LEU A 23 31.58 23.58 14.22
CA LEU A 23 31.04 22.45 14.98
C LEU A 23 29.53 22.55 15.20
N LEU A 24 29.02 23.77 15.46
CA LEU A 24 27.59 24.01 15.59
C LEU A 24 26.84 23.73 14.29
N LEU A 25 27.33 24.25 13.16
CA LEU A 25 26.74 24.00 11.85
C LEU A 25 26.77 22.52 11.50
N LEU A 26 27.87 21.82 11.81
CA LEU A 26 28.00 20.38 11.63
C LEU A 26 26.99 19.61 12.50
N ALA A 27 26.81 20.00 13.75
CA ALA A 27 25.83 19.36 14.63
C ALA A 27 24.40 19.54 14.12
N ILE A 28 24.04 20.74 13.67
CA ILE A 28 22.74 21.05 13.07
C ILE A 28 22.56 20.26 11.77
N ALA A 29 23.54 20.27 10.89
CA ALA A 29 23.49 19.54 9.63
C ALA A 29 23.33 18.02 9.84
N PHE A 30 24.07 17.47 10.82
CA PHE A 30 23.96 16.06 11.17
C PHE A 30 22.58 15.71 11.76
N ALA A 31 22.05 16.57 12.63
CA ALA A 31 20.72 16.36 13.21
C ALA A 31 19.62 16.45 12.15
N LEU A 32 19.68 17.42 11.22
CA LEU A 32 18.75 17.54 10.09
C LEU A 32 18.87 16.34 9.14
N ALA A 33 20.09 15.93 8.81
CA ALA A 33 20.32 14.75 7.98
C ALA A 33 19.76 13.48 8.63
N GLY A 34 19.97 13.31 9.95
CA GLY A 34 19.41 12.21 10.70
C GLY A 34 17.88 12.22 10.72
N ALA A 35 17.27 13.39 10.93
CA ALA A 35 15.82 13.54 10.91
C ALA A 35 15.21 13.23 9.53
N THR A 36 15.81 13.76 8.46
CA THR A 36 15.35 13.49 7.09
C THR A 36 15.53 12.03 6.71
N LEU A 37 16.66 11.42 7.05
CA LEU A 37 16.92 10.00 6.80
C LEU A 37 15.91 9.10 7.52
N THR A 38 15.67 9.35 8.81
CA THR A 38 14.69 8.58 9.60
C THR A 38 13.29 8.71 9.01
N ASN A 39 12.87 9.93 8.65
CA ASN A 39 11.56 10.15 8.04
C ASN A 39 11.45 9.45 6.68
N SER A 40 12.50 9.49 5.84
CA SER A 40 12.52 8.82 4.55
C SER A 40 12.46 7.29 4.68
N LEU A 41 13.20 6.72 5.62
CA LEU A 41 13.16 5.28 5.90
C LEU A 41 11.77 4.82 6.39
N MET A 42 11.17 5.59 7.31
CA MET A 42 9.83 5.28 7.83
C MET A 42 8.77 5.36 6.74
N ARG A 43 8.83 6.38 5.88
CA ARG A 43 7.92 6.48 4.73
C ARG A 43 8.15 5.37 3.71
N GLY A 44 9.41 5.03 3.40
CA GLY A 44 9.73 3.91 2.52
C GLY A 44 9.15 2.59 3.03
N TRP A 45 9.32 2.30 4.32
CA TRP A 45 8.71 1.12 4.96
C TRP A 45 7.17 1.14 4.90
N GLN A 46 6.57 2.31 5.08
CA GLN A 46 5.13 2.48 5.01
C GLN A 46 4.61 2.21 3.58
N TYR A 47 5.29 2.70 2.54
CA TYR A 47 4.94 2.42 1.15
C TYR A 47 5.07 0.93 0.81
N ASP A 48 6.18 0.29 1.20
CA ASP A 48 6.37 -1.16 1.01
C ASP A 48 5.25 -1.98 1.68
N MET A 49 4.84 -1.58 2.87
CA MET A 49 3.74 -2.21 3.58
C MET A 49 2.39 -2.00 2.87
N LEU A 50 2.18 -0.81 2.29
CA LEU A 50 0.98 -0.50 1.50
C LEU A 50 0.93 -1.36 0.24
N ASP A 51 2.02 -1.41 -0.52
CA ASP A 51 2.10 -2.19 -1.75
C ASP A 51 1.74 -3.65 -1.47
N ARG A 52 2.30 -4.26 -0.44
CA ARG A 52 1.94 -5.62 0.00
C ARG A 52 0.47 -5.76 0.39
N ALA A 53 -0.14 -4.77 1.04
CA ALA A 53 -1.55 -4.81 1.42
C ALA A 53 -2.46 -4.73 0.19
N VAL A 54 -2.09 -3.92 -0.80
CA VAL A 54 -2.84 -3.70 -2.05
C VAL A 54 -2.69 -4.89 -3.00
N GLU A 55 -1.49 -5.46 -3.10
CA GLU A 55 -1.19 -6.63 -3.93
C GLU A 55 -1.93 -7.91 -3.49
N ASN A 56 -2.42 -7.96 -2.26
CA ASN A 56 -3.22 -9.06 -1.72
C ASN A 56 -4.62 -9.19 -2.36
N LEU A 57 -4.72 -9.13 -3.70
CA LEU A 57 -5.96 -9.23 -4.48
C LEU A 57 -6.95 -8.09 -4.21
N VAL A 58 -6.55 -7.00 -3.56
CA VAL A 58 -7.45 -5.89 -3.21
C VAL A 58 -7.41 -4.79 -4.26
N GLY A 59 -6.21 -4.40 -4.74
CA GLY A 59 -6.03 -3.22 -5.57
C GLY A 59 -6.23 -1.92 -4.77
N HIS A 60 -5.99 -0.77 -5.39
CA HIS A 60 -6.26 0.53 -4.76
C HIS A 60 -7.77 0.81 -4.65
N VAL A 61 -8.53 0.41 -5.68
CA VAL A 61 -10.00 0.52 -5.73
C VAL A 61 -10.56 -0.77 -6.28
N LYS A 62 -11.69 -1.19 -5.72
CA LYS A 62 -12.41 -2.38 -6.11
C LYS A 62 -13.87 -2.05 -6.40
N VAL A 63 -14.38 -2.64 -7.48
CA VAL A 63 -15.81 -2.68 -7.82
C VAL A 63 -16.30 -4.10 -7.59
N GLN A 64 -17.34 -4.28 -6.80
CA GLN A 64 -17.92 -5.59 -6.52
C GLN A 64 -19.44 -5.52 -6.48
N ALA A 65 -20.14 -6.66 -6.54
CA ALA A 65 -21.59 -6.67 -6.38
C ALA A 65 -21.98 -6.17 -4.98
N SER A 66 -23.12 -5.48 -4.86
CA SER A 66 -23.49 -4.74 -3.64
C SER A 66 -23.56 -5.59 -2.38
N GLU A 67 -23.96 -6.85 -2.46
CA GLU A 67 -24.10 -7.75 -1.32
C GLU A 67 -22.90 -8.70 -1.16
N TYR A 68 -21.95 -8.67 -2.10
CA TYR A 68 -20.83 -9.59 -2.13
C TYR A 68 -19.88 -9.44 -0.92
N ARG A 69 -19.79 -8.25 -0.34
CA ARG A 69 -18.93 -8.02 0.83
C ARG A 69 -19.42 -8.79 2.06
N ASP A 70 -20.73 -8.85 2.26
CA ASP A 70 -21.35 -9.50 3.41
C ASP A 70 -21.54 -11.01 3.20
N ASP A 71 -21.78 -11.41 1.94
CA ASP A 71 -21.95 -12.79 1.54
C ASP A 71 -21.19 -13.11 0.24
N PRO A 72 -19.89 -13.43 0.33
CA PRO A 72 -19.03 -13.67 -0.83
C PRO A 72 -19.35 -14.99 -1.50
N ASN A 73 -20.28 -14.98 -2.44
CA ASN A 73 -20.64 -16.14 -3.26
C ASN A 73 -20.93 -15.72 -4.72
N MET A 74 -21.11 -16.71 -5.60
CA MET A 74 -21.32 -16.46 -7.03
C MET A 74 -22.70 -15.87 -7.36
N ALA A 75 -23.69 -15.96 -6.47
CA ALA A 75 -25.00 -15.31 -6.66
C ALA A 75 -24.85 -13.78 -6.71
N HIS A 76 -23.90 -13.24 -5.95
CA HIS A 76 -23.52 -11.83 -5.96
C HIS A 76 -22.43 -11.57 -7.00
N SER A 77 -22.76 -11.77 -8.27
CA SER A 77 -21.90 -11.49 -9.41
C SER A 77 -22.57 -10.47 -10.34
N PHE A 78 -21.79 -9.90 -11.25
CA PHE A 78 -22.31 -8.97 -12.26
C PHE A 78 -21.65 -9.23 -13.61
N ALA A 79 -22.37 -8.85 -14.66
CA ALA A 79 -21.88 -8.97 -16.02
C ALA A 79 -20.89 -7.83 -16.32
N LEU A 80 -19.71 -8.19 -16.81
CA LEU A 80 -18.71 -7.23 -17.27
C LEU A 80 -18.74 -7.23 -18.81
N PRO A 81 -18.86 -6.07 -19.49
CA PRO A 81 -18.75 -6.01 -20.94
C PRO A 81 -17.43 -6.62 -21.43
N ALA A 82 -17.47 -7.39 -22.52
CA ALA A 82 -16.30 -8.09 -23.06
C ALA A 82 -15.11 -7.15 -23.38
N ASN A 83 -15.41 -5.90 -23.75
CA ASN A 83 -14.39 -4.88 -24.06
C ASN A 83 -14.31 -3.80 -22.95
N TYR A 84 -14.61 -4.17 -21.70
CA TYR A 84 -14.51 -3.22 -20.63
C TYR A 84 -13.04 -2.82 -20.40
N GLU A 85 -12.81 -1.52 -20.42
CA GLU A 85 -11.57 -0.90 -19.97
C GLU A 85 -11.93 0.23 -19.00
N PRO A 86 -11.38 0.22 -17.80
CA PRO A 86 -11.61 1.29 -16.84
C PRO A 86 -10.96 2.59 -17.35
N LYS A 87 -11.80 3.60 -17.65
CA LYS A 87 -11.34 4.95 -17.98
C LYS A 87 -11.82 5.89 -16.90
N ILE A 88 -10.87 6.51 -16.21
CA ILE A 88 -11.15 7.43 -15.12
C ILE A 88 -10.53 8.78 -15.48
N SER A 89 -11.34 9.84 -15.46
CA SER A 89 -10.92 11.17 -15.90
C SER A 89 -9.82 11.74 -15.02
N GLY A 90 -8.65 11.99 -15.61
CA GLY A 90 -7.50 12.56 -14.89
C GLY A 90 -6.81 11.61 -13.90
N VAL A 91 -7.14 10.31 -13.93
CA VAL A 91 -6.49 9.27 -13.12
C VAL A 91 -5.96 8.18 -14.05
N GLU A 92 -4.65 7.96 -14.02
CA GLU A 92 -4.01 6.89 -14.78
C GLU A 92 -4.21 5.56 -14.05
N VAL A 93 -4.78 4.57 -14.76
CA VAL A 93 -4.93 3.20 -14.28
C VAL A 93 -3.72 2.40 -14.72
N ALA A 94 -2.88 2.00 -13.76
CA ALA A 94 -1.68 1.20 -14.01
C ALA A 94 -2.01 -0.24 -14.41
N GLY A 95 -3.14 -0.77 -13.92
CA GLY A 95 -3.61 -2.09 -14.26
C GLY A 95 -4.99 -2.37 -13.65
N TRP A 96 -5.65 -3.42 -14.17
CA TRP A 96 -6.93 -3.87 -13.65
C TRP A 96 -7.15 -5.36 -13.95
N ALA A 97 -7.84 -6.04 -13.05
CA ALA A 97 -8.15 -7.46 -13.23
C ALA A 97 -9.58 -7.79 -12.80
N PRO A 98 -10.35 -8.45 -13.68
CA PRO A 98 -11.64 -9.03 -13.33
C PRO A 98 -11.43 -10.38 -12.65
N ARG A 99 -12.18 -10.68 -11.60
CA ARG A 99 -12.05 -11.94 -10.86
C ARG A 99 -13.39 -12.54 -10.47
N ILE A 100 -13.41 -13.85 -10.36
CA ILE A 100 -14.40 -14.60 -9.60
C ILE A 100 -13.70 -15.10 -8.34
N LYS A 101 -14.08 -14.60 -7.18
CA LYS A 101 -13.51 -15.00 -5.92
C LYS A 101 -14.59 -15.52 -5.00
N VAL A 102 -14.56 -16.81 -4.67
CA VAL A 102 -15.60 -17.48 -3.89
C VAL A 102 -15.02 -18.44 -2.88
N PRO A 103 -15.67 -18.64 -1.73
CA PRO A 103 -15.31 -19.71 -0.82
C PRO A 103 -15.49 -21.07 -1.49
N ALA A 104 -14.54 -21.96 -1.27
CA ALA A 104 -14.59 -23.33 -1.80
C ALA A 104 -13.95 -24.30 -0.82
N VAL A 105 -14.27 -25.57 -0.98
CA VAL A 105 -13.59 -26.66 -0.29
C VAL A 105 -12.86 -27.51 -1.34
N ILE A 106 -11.57 -27.68 -1.15
CA ILE A 106 -10.76 -28.58 -1.97
C ILE A 106 -10.66 -29.93 -1.25
N LEU A 107 -10.97 -30.97 -2.00
CA LEU A 107 -10.88 -32.35 -1.53
C LEU A 107 -9.80 -33.09 -2.33
N SER A 108 -8.88 -33.71 -1.64
CA SER A 108 -7.97 -34.73 -2.15
C SER A 108 -8.48 -36.12 -1.76
N GLU A 109 -7.78 -37.16 -2.16
CA GLU A 109 -8.09 -38.56 -1.74
C GLU A 109 -8.02 -38.75 -0.21
N ARG A 110 -7.33 -37.88 0.51
CA ARG A 110 -7.00 -38.08 1.94
C ARG A 110 -7.49 -36.96 2.85
N GLN A 111 -7.57 -35.75 2.35
CA GLN A 111 -7.81 -34.53 3.15
C GLN A 111 -8.73 -33.56 2.44
N SER A 112 -9.36 -32.70 3.22
CA SER A 112 -10.13 -31.56 2.71
C SER A 112 -9.71 -30.28 3.40
N ARG A 113 -9.76 -29.15 2.67
CA ARG A 113 -9.45 -27.81 3.18
C ARG A 113 -10.34 -26.76 2.55
N GLY A 114 -10.77 -25.80 3.39
CA GLY A 114 -11.44 -24.58 2.93
C GLY A 114 -10.41 -23.62 2.34
N VAL A 115 -10.74 -23.02 1.20
CA VAL A 115 -9.92 -22.06 0.46
C VAL A 115 -10.79 -20.99 -0.16
N GLN A 116 -10.16 -19.92 -0.64
CA GLN A 116 -10.76 -19.00 -1.61
C GLN A 116 -10.37 -19.48 -3.02
N LEU A 117 -11.35 -19.91 -3.80
CA LEU A 117 -11.16 -20.17 -5.22
C LEU A 117 -11.19 -18.85 -5.98
N VAL A 118 -10.15 -18.58 -6.75
CA VAL A 118 -10.02 -17.35 -7.55
C VAL A 118 -9.90 -17.70 -9.01
N GLY A 119 -10.91 -17.34 -9.80
CA GLY A 119 -10.85 -17.35 -11.25
C GLY A 119 -10.23 -16.06 -11.76
N ILE A 120 -9.15 -16.17 -12.53
CA ILE A 120 -8.33 -15.05 -13.00
C ILE A 120 -8.14 -15.06 -14.51
N ASP A 121 -7.86 -13.89 -15.06
CA ASP A 121 -7.22 -13.73 -16.37
C ASP A 121 -5.71 -13.54 -16.13
N PRO A 122 -4.87 -14.55 -16.38
CA PRO A 122 -3.43 -14.47 -16.11
C PRO A 122 -2.73 -13.32 -16.82
N THR A 123 -3.27 -12.85 -17.96
CA THR A 123 -2.68 -11.76 -18.74
C THR A 123 -2.91 -10.38 -18.10
N ARG A 124 -3.90 -10.27 -17.21
CA ARG A 124 -4.28 -9.04 -16.50
C ARG A 124 -3.94 -9.08 -15.01
N GLU A 125 -3.47 -10.21 -14.51
CA GLU A 125 -3.22 -10.41 -13.07
C GLU A 125 -1.85 -9.87 -12.61
N ASN A 126 -1.27 -8.94 -13.36
CA ASN A 126 -0.05 -8.21 -13.01
C ASN A 126 -0.24 -7.16 -11.90
N ILE A 127 -1.43 -7.04 -11.34
CA ILE A 127 -1.79 -6.10 -10.28
C ILE A 127 -1.84 -6.74 -8.88
N SER A 128 -1.48 -8.00 -8.76
CA SER A 128 -1.52 -8.74 -7.51
C SER A 128 -0.26 -9.57 -7.29
N PHE A 129 -0.12 -10.09 -6.08
CA PHE A 129 0.98 -10.98 -5.73
C PHE A 129 1.12 -12.19 -6.66
N PHE A 130 0.07 -12.57 -7.39
CA PHE A 130 0.10 -13.72 -8.31
C PHE A 130 1.21 -13.60 -9.37
N SER A 131 1.48 -12.40 -9.88
CA SER A 131 2.51 -12.16 -10.89
C SER A 131 3.94 -12.34 -10.38
N GLU A 132 4.15 -12.23 -9.08
CA GLU A 132 5.46 -12.29 -8.42
C GLU A 132 5.77 -13.66 -7.80
N LEU A 133 4.79 -14.57 -7.82
CA LEU A 133 4.95 -15.90 -7.23
C LEU A 133 5.98 -16.75 -7.95
N ALA A 134 6.72 -17.52 -7.16
CA ALA A 134 7.50 -18.63 -7.68
C ALA A 134 6.61 -19.85 -7.87
N PHE A 135 6.63 -20.43 -9.07
CA PHE A 135 5.82 -21.60 -9.41
C PHE A 135 6.69 -22.85 -9.54
N ALA A 136 6.21 -23.95 -8.96
CA ALA A 136 6.73 -25.29 -9.23
C ALA A 136 5.72 -26.05 -10.11
N GLY A 137 6.11 -26.42 -11.32
CA GLY A 137 5.24 -26.92 -12.37
C GLY A 137 4.87 -25.84 -13.38
N GLU A 138 3.67 -25.92 -13.92
CA GLU A 138 3.14 -24.94 -14.88
C GLU A 138 2.21 -23.94 -14.19
N THR A 139 2.19 -22.72 -14.66
CA THR A 139 1.17 -21.73 -14.30
C THR A 139 -0.04 -21.84 -15.20
N LEU A 140 -1.07 -21.02 -14.96
CA LEU A 140 -2.23 -20.91 -15.84
C LEU A 140 -1.82 -20.24 -17.15
N ALA A 141 -2.20 -20.83 -18.27
CA ALA A 141 -1.80 -20.35 -19.59
C ALA A 141 -2.64 -19.16 -20.07
N ASP A 142 -3.95 -19.24 -19.85
CA ASP A 142 -4.92 -18.26 -20.33
C ASP A 142 -6.19 -18.23 -19.46
N ILE A 143 -7.15 -17.40 -19.86
CA ILE A 143 -8.45 -17.22 -19.20
C ILE A 143 -9.31 -18.50 -19.22
N ASP A 144 -9.10 -19.39 -20.20
CA ASP A 144 -9.87 -20.62 -20.40
C ASP A 144 -9.21 -21.84 -19.72
N ASP A 145 -8.05 -21.68 -19.10
CA ASP A 145 -7.31 -22.78 -18.49
C ASP A 145 -8.16 -23.50 -17.43
N GLY A 146 -8.50 -24.74 -17.70
CA GLY A 146 -9.32 -25.59 -16.84
C GLY A 146 -8.57 -26.29 -15.71
N ARG A 147 -7.28 -26.00 -15.54
CA ARG A 147 -6.44 -26.53 -14.47
C ARG A 147 -6.49 -25.64 -13.24
N ILE A 148 -5.84 -26.06 -12.17
CA ILE A 148 -5.78 -25.32 -10.92
C ILE A 148 -4.33 -25.18 -10.46
N VAL A 149 -4.00 -24.01 -9.90
CA VAL A 149 -2.74 -23.74 -9.20
C VAL A 149 -3.07 -23.54 -7.73
N ILE A 150 -2.35 -24.23 -6.85
CA ILE A 150 -2.57 -24.19 -5.40
C ILE A 150 -1.27 -23.83 -4.66
N GLY A 151 -1.37 -23.31 -3.44
CA GLY A 151 -0.16 -23.03 -2.65
C GLY A 151 0.60 -24.30 -2.26
N ALA A 152 1.91 -24.20 -2.14
CA ALA A 152 2.79 -25.32 -1.79
C ALA A 152 2.43 -25.92 -0.42
N GLU A 153 2.11 -25.07 0.56
CA GLU A 153 1.66 -25.54 1.87
C GLU A 153 0.28 -26.23 1.81
N LEU A 154 -0.64 -25.72 0.98
CA LEU A 154 -1.95 -26.35 0.77
C LEU A 154 -1.77 -27.74 0.14
N ALA A 155 -0.88 -27.87 -0.85
CA ALA A 155 -0.56 -29.16 -1.47
C ALA A 155 -0.01 -30.16 -0.43
N ARG A 156 0.87 -29.70 0.48
CA ARG A 156 1.39 -30.53 1.58
C ARG A 156 0.27 -30.98 2.54
N GLN A 157 -0.62 -30.08 2.93
CA GLN A 157 -1.75 -30.39 3.82
C GLN A 157 -2.76 -31.34 3.18
N LEU A 158 -3.00 -31.20 1.89
CA LEU A 158 -3.86 -32.08 1.10
C LEU A 158 -3.19 -33.42 0.73
N GLN A 159 -1.91 -33.60 1.04
CA GLN A 159 -1.09 -34.74 0.67
C GLN A 159 -1.15 -35.05 -0.85
N THR A 160 -1.10 -34.02 -1.67
CA THR A 160 -1.20 -34.08 -3.12
C THR A 160 0.05 -33.49 -3.80
N ALA A 161 0.12 -33.58 -5.12
CA ALA A 161 1.25 -33.06 -5.91
C ALA A 161 0.79 -32.59 -7.28
N VAL A 162 1.65 -31.84 -7.97
CA VAL A 162 1.45 -31.40 -9.37
C VAL A 162 1.11 -32.59 -10.26
N GLY A 163 0.18 -32.40 -11.18
CA GLY A 163 -0.33 -33.40 -12.10
C GLY A 163 -1.46 -34.28 -11.56
N ARG A 164 -1.67 -34.33 -10.25
CA ARG A 164 -2.81 -35.06 -9.65
C ARG A 164 -4.13 -34.31 -9.83
N LYS A 165 -5.23 -35.04 -9.70
CA LYS A 165 -6.58 -34.48 -9.69
C LYS A 165 -7.03 -34.21 -8.25
N LEU A 166 -7.78 -33.16 -8.07
CA LEU A 166 -8.51 -32.83 -6.84
C LEU A 166 -9.94 -32.41 -7.19
N VAL A 167 -10.82 -32.45 -6.24
CA VAL A 167 -12.21 -32.02 -6.40
C VAL A 167 -12.40 -30.69 -5.66
N VAL A 168 -12.97 -29.72 -6.34
CA VAL A 168 -13.39 -28.45 -5.76
C VAL A 168 -14.88 -28.45 -5.60
N LEU A 169 -15.35 -28.13 -4.40
CA LEU A 169 -16.76 -27.96 -4.04
C LEU A 169 -16.98 -26.48 -3.70
N SER A 170 -17.95 -25.85 -4.37
CA SER A 170 -18.36 -24.46 -4.05
C SER A 170 -19.82 -24.24 -4.40
N GLN A 171 -20.39 -23.16 -3.88
CA GLN A 171 -21.75 -22.76 -4.17
C GLN A 171 -21.79 -22.00 -5.51
N ALA A 172 -22.66 -22.44 -6.40
CA ALA A 172 -22.89 -21.81 -7.68
C ALA A 172 -23.89 -20.63 -7.59
N ALA A 173 -24.03 -19.88 -8.66
CA ALA A 173 -24.94 -18.72 -8.73
C ALA A 173 -26.41 -19.07 -8.46
N ASP A 174 -26.83 -20.32 -8.73
CA ASP A 174 -28.15 -20.85 -8.43
C ASP A 174 -28.36 -21.28 -6.95
N GLY A 175 -27.36 -21.03 -6.10
CA GLY A 175 -27.36 -21.41 -4.69
C GLY A 175 -27.08 -22.90 -4.41
N ARG A 176 -26.90 -23.72 -5.45
CA ARG A 176 -26.61 -25.13 -5.31
C ARG A 176 -25.11 -25.38 -5.17
N ASN A 177 -24.78 -26.37 -4.37
CA ASN A 177 -23.38 -26.83 -4.32
C ASN A 177 -23.07 -27.61 -5.60
N ARG A 178 -21.96 -27.25 -6.24
CA ARG A 178 -21.39 -27.95 -7.38
C ARG A 178 -20.01 -28.47 -7.06
N GLU A 179 -19.66 -29.58 -7.67
CA GLU A 179 -18.35 -30.17 -7.58
C GLU A 179 -17.72 -30.35 -8.96
N ARG A 180 -16.41 -30.13 -9.06
CA ARG A 180 -15.66 -30.33 -10.29
C ARG A 180 -14.25 -30.82 -9.99
N GLY A 181 -13.81 -31.79 -10.77
CA GLY A 181 -12.43 -32.28 -10.75
C GLY A 181 -11.51 -31.34 -11.52
N PHE A 182 -10.46 -30.90 -10.88
CA PHE A 182 -9.39 -30.09 -11.48
C PHE A 182 -8.06 -30.86 -11.45
N ARG A 183 -7.23 -30.66 -12.47
CA ARG A 183 -5.85 -31.15 -12.48
C ARG A 183 -4.93 -30.04 -11.95
N ILE A 184 -4.04 -30.36 -11.03
CA ILE A 184 -3.06 -29.40 -10.51
C ILE A 184 -2.01 -29.15 -11.60
N ALA A 185 -1.95 -27.90 -12.11
CA ALA A 185 -0.94 -27.44 -13.06
C ALA A 185 0.40 -27.20 -12.39
N GLY A 186 0.37 -26.54 -11.25
CA GLY A 186 1.54 -26.22 -10.46
C GLY A 186 1.18 -25.84 -9.03
N THR A 187 2.20 -25.63 -8.24
CA THR A 187 2.09 -25.06 -6.91
C THR A 187 2.83 -23.73 -6.85
N PHE A 188 2.30 -22.78 -6.11
CA PHE A 188 2.98 -21.51 -5.86
C PHE A 188 3.58 -21.45 -4.46
N ASP A 189 4.70 -20.78 -4.36
CA ASP A 189 5.38 -20.44 -3.11
C ASP A 189 5.25 -18.92 -2.89
N ALA A 190 4.78 -18.52 -1.72
CA ALA A 190 4.59 -17.13 -1.34
C ALA A 190 5.35 -16.85 -0.05
N ASP A 191 5.74 -15.60 0.17
CA ASP A 191 6.41 -15.15 1.41
C ASP A 191 5.57 -15.43 2.67
N SER A 192 4.27 -15.66 2.49
CA SER A 192 3.33 -15.93 3.57
C SER A 192 2.69 -17.31 3.42
N THR A 193 2.98 -18.20 4.35
CA THR A 193 2.30 -19.51 4.48
C THR A 193 0.77 -19.40 4.58
N SER A 194 0.26 -18.26 5.06
CA SER A 194 -1.18 -18.00 5.13
C SER A 194 -1.80 -17.84 3.75
N LEU A 195 -1.11 -17.18 2.82
CA LEU A 195 -1.57 -17.02 1.44
C LEU A 195 -1.58 -18.38 0.71
N GLU A 196 -0.52 -19.18 0.91
CA GLU A 196 -0.44 -20.52 0.31
C GLU A 196 -1.57 -21.46 0.76
N LYS A 197 -2.06 -21.28 2.01
CA LYS A 197 -3.19 -22.08 2.52
C LYS A 197 -4.54 -21.54 2.10
N ALA A 198 -4.63 -20.25 1.83
CA ALA A 198 -5.90 -19.57 1.64
C ALA A 198 -6.40 -19.57 0.20
N PHE A 199 -5.52 -19.59 -0.78
CA PHE A 199 -5.89 -19.36 -2.18
C PHE A 199 -5.64 -20.54 -3.08
N ALA A 200 -6.54 -20.69 -4.08
CA ALA A 200 -6.40 -21.58 -5.22
C ALA A 200 -6.85 -20.84 -6.48
N PHE A 201 -6.07 -20.90 -7.55
CA PHE A 201 -6.29 -20.14 -8.78
C PHE A 201 -6.66 -21.04 -9.94
N THR A 202 -7.60 -20.61 -10.78
CA THR A 202 -8.00 -21.25 -12.04
C THR A 202 -8.32 -20.19 -13.09
N GLY A 203 -8.46 -20.55 -14.35
CA GLY A 203 -8.89 -19.60 -15.39
C GLY A 203 -10.28 -19.02 -15.10
N LEU A 204 -10.47 -17.73 -15.39
CA LEU A 204 -11.72 -17.02 -15.12
C LEU A 204 -12.93 -17.68 -15.81
N THR A 205 -12.79 -18.02 -17.08
CA THR A 205 -13.85 -18.71 -17.86
C THR A 205 -14.12 -20.10 -17.30
N SER A 206 -13.06 -20.81 -16.84
CA SER A 206 -13.21 -22.11 -16.19
C SER A 206 -13.97 -22.02 -14.87
N ALA A 207 -13.69 -21.00 -14.03
CA ALA A 207 -14.45 -20.74 -12.80
C ALA A 207 -15.90 -20.38 -13.13
N GLN A 208 -16.13 -19.55 -14.14
CA GLN A 208 -17.47 -19.18 -14.60
C GLN A 208 -18.26 -20.38 -15.13
N ALA A 209 -17.62 -21.27 -15.90
CA ALA A 209 -18.26 -22.51 -16.39
C ALA A 209 -18.64 -23.47 -15.27
N PHE A 210 -17.87 -23.44 -14.17
CA PHE A 210 -18.12 -24.25 -12.99
C PHE A 210 -19.25 -23.67 -12.11
N LEU A 211 -19.25 -22.35 -11.90
CA LEU A 211 -20.08 -21.69 -10.89
C LEU A 211 -21.21 -20.86 -11.48
N GLY A 212 -21.08 -20.40 -12.70
CA GLY A 212 -22.11 -19.60 -13.39
C GLY A 212 -23.28 -20.45 -13.89
N ASP A 213 -24.44 -19.81 -14.02
CA ASP A 213 -25.57 -20.39 -14.74
C ASP A 213 -25.41 -20.05 -16.22
N ARG A 214 -24.84 -20.99 -17.00
CA ARG A 214 -24.64 -20.82 -18.45
C ARG A 214 -25.91 -21.18 -19.21
N SER A 215 -26.84 -20.26 -19.28
CA SER A 215 -28.01 -20.40 -20.13
C SER A 215 -27.77 -19.98 -21.59
N SER A 216 -26.65 -19.28 -21.88
CA SER A 216 -26.26 -18.93 -23.26
C SER A 216 -24.77 -18.69 -23.43
N ASP A 217 -24.20 -19.17 -24.53
CA ASP A 217 -22.79 -18.95 -24.93
C ASP A 217 -22.46 -17.48 -25.27
N SER A 218 -23.47 -16.64 -25.41
CA SER A 218 -23.37 -15.23 -25.82
C SER A 218 -23.47 -14.24 -24.63
N ALA A 219 -23.67 -14.73 -23.41
CA ALA A 219 -23.79 -13.82 -22.26
C ALA A 219 -22.39 -13.23 -21.87
N PRO A 220 -22.35 -11.94 -21.49
CA PRO A 220 -21.10 -11.33 -21.04
C PRO A 220 -20.55 -12.08 -19.81
N PRO A 221 -19.22 -12.08 -19.63
CA PRO A 221 -18.59 -12.77 -18.50
C PRO A 221 -19.10 -12.22 -17.17
N LEU A 222 -19.49 -13.13 -16.28
CA LEU A 222 -19.85 -12.81 -14.91
C LEU A 222 -18.57 -12.72 -14.08
N VAL A 223 -18.48 -11.68 -13.25
CA VAL A 223 -17.39 -11.49 -12.29
C VAL A 223 -17.97 -11.12 -10.93
N THR A 224 -17.26 -11.45 -9.87
CA THR A 224 -17.65 -11.03 -8.52
C THR A 224 -16.99 -9.72 -8.14
N GLU A 225 -15.80 -9.44 -8.69
CA GLU A 225 -15.04 -8.23 -8.41
C GLU A 225 -14.20 -7.79 -9.62
N VAL A 226 -13.95 -6.50 -9.70
CA VAL A 226 -12.93 -5.89 -10.57
C VAL A 226 -12.03 -5.05 -9.69
N SER A 227 -10.74 -5.38 -9.66
CA SER A 227 -9.73 -4.64 -8.90
C SER A 227 -8.96 -3.72 -9.83
N LEU A 228 -8.65 -2.51 -9.36
CA LEU A 228 -7.90 -1.51 -10.10
C LEU A 228 -6.66 -1.09 -9.32
N LEU A 229 -5.53 -1.04 -10.00
CA LEU A 229 -4.29 -0.45 -9.53
C LEU A 229 -4.11 0.92 -10.20
N LEU A 230 -3.98 1.97 -9.42
CA LEU A 230 -3.78 3.34 -9.91
C LEU A 230 -2.28 3.64 -9.96
N ALA A 231 -1.84 4.42 -10.94
CA ALA A 231 -0.47 4.91 -10.99
C ALA A 231 -0.14 5.86 -9.82
N ASP A 232 -1.16 6.59 -9.32
CA ASP A 232 -1.05 7.47 -8.15
C ASP A 232 -2.15 7.15 -7.13
N GLU A 233 -1.77 6.57 -6.00
CA GLU A 233 -2.70 6.22 -4.90
C GLU A 233 -3.41 7.46 -4.32
N LEU A 234 -2.78 8.63 -4.37
CA LEU A 234 -3.38 9.86 -3.85
C LEU A 234 -4.68 10.24 -4.59
N ARG A 235 -4.84 9.78 -5.83
CA ARG A 235 -6.02 10.01 -6.66
C ARG A 235 -7.14 8.96 -6.46
N ARG A 236 -6.99 8.04 -5.50
CA ARG A 236 -7.98 6.97 -5.25
C ARG A 236 -9.38 7.49 -4.95
N ASN A 237 -9.49 8.61 -4.22
CA ASN A 237 -10.80 9.19 -3.90
C ASN A 237 -11.53 9.67 -5.15
N ASP A 238 -10.81 10.29 -6.10
CA ASP A 238 -11.36 10.73 -7.37
C ASP A 238 -11.84 9.50 -8.17
N ALA A 239 -11.03 8.44 -8.19
CA ALA A 239 -11.36 7.18 -8.84
C ALA A 239 -12.61 6.53 -8.24
N VAL A 240 -12.74 6.49 -6.92
CA VAL A 240 -13.93 5.95 -6.23
C VAL A 240 -15.19 6.72 -6.61
N VAL A 241 -15.14 8.06 -6.65
CA VAL A 241 -16.29 8.91 -7.00
C VAL A 241 -16.73 8.64 -8.44
N GLU A 242 -15.80 8.57 -9.38
CA GLU A 242 -16.12 8.35 -10.79
C GLU A 242 -16.63 6.93 -11.04
N LEU A 243 -16.00 5.91 -10.44
CA LEU A 243 -16.46 4.53 -10.54
C LEU A 243 -17.83 4.32 -9.90
N ARG A 244 -18.18 5.00 -8.81
CA ARG A 244 -19.53 4.98 -8.24
C ARG A 244 -20.58 5.56 -9.21
N THR A 245 -20.17 6.55 -9.99
CA THR A 245 -21.05 7.11 -11.04
C THR A 245 -21.21 6.15 -12.22
N ALA A 246 -20.14 5.45 -12.59
CA ALA A 246 -20.17 4.44 -13.66
C ALA A 246 -20.89 3.15 -13.25
N PHE A 247 -20.85 2.79 -11.98
CA PHE A 247 -21.45 1.58 -11.41
C PHE A 247 -22.37 1.90 -10.22
N PRO A 248 -23.51 2.57 -10.44
CA PRO A 248 -24.40 3.05 -9.37
C PRO A 248 -25.00 1.93 -8.52
N ASP A 249 -25.17 0.72 -9.11
CA ASP A 249 -25.76 -0.45 -8.45
C ASP A 249 -24.68 -1.40 -7.87
N LYS A 250 -23.42 -0.96 -7.79
CA LYS A 250 -22.31 -1.76 -7.29
C LYS A 250 -21.68 -1.13 -6.06
N ASP A 251 -21.04 -1.96 -5.25
CA ASP A 251 -20.21 -1.49 -4.16
C ASP A 251 -18.83 -1.13 -4.69
N VAL A 252 -18.50 0.15 -4.63
CA VAL A 252 -17.18 0.68 -5.01
C VAL A 252 -16.49 1.16 -3.75
N ALA A 253 -15.40 0.50 -3.42
CA ALA A 253 -14.64 0.78 -2.21
C ALA A 253 -13.13 0.86 -2.50
N ASP A 254 -12.45 1.69 -1.73
CA ASP A 254 -11.00 1.70 -1.70
C ASP A 254 -10.46 0.61 -0.76
N TRP A 255 -9.16 0.35 -0.82
CA TRP A 255 -8.52 -0.66 0.02
C TRP A 255 -8.70 -0.39 1.52
N ARG A 256 -8.83 0.87 1.95
CA ARG A 256 -9.03 1.23 3.36
C ARG A 256 -10.38 0.77 3.88
N ALA A 257 -11.41 0.89 3.07
CA ALA A 257 -12.74 0.40 3.41
C ALA A 257 -12.83 -1.13 3.36
N LEU A 258 -12.01 -1.77 2.51
CA LEU A 258 -11.96 -3.23 2.37
C LEU A 258 -11.10 -3.90 3.44
N GLN A 259 -10.07 -3.20 3.93
CA GLN A 259 -9.13 -3.69 4.95
C GLN A 259 -9.00 -2.68 6.11
N PRO A 260 -10.03 -2.51 6.94
CA PRO A 260 -10.03 -1.49 8.00
C PRO A 260 -8.90 -1.70 9.02
N GLN A 261 -8.52 -2.94 9.31
CA GLN A 261 -7.39 -3.23 10.21
C GLN A 261 -6.05 -2.72 9.65
N ALA A 262 -5.80 -2.93 8.37
CA ALA A 262 -4.62 -2.37 7.71
C ALA A 262 -4.67 -0.84 7.72
N ALA A 263 -5.82 -0.25 7.39
CA ALA A 263 -6.01 1.20 7.39
C ALA A 263 -5.74 1.83 8.77
N GLU A 264 -6.18 1.20 9.85
CA GLU A 264 -5.90 1.63 11.22
C GLU A 264 -4.39 1.55 11.54
N MET A 265 -3.72 0.47 11.13
CA MET A 265 -2.27 0.34 11.31
C MET A 265 -1.51 1.46 10.58
N PHE A 266 -1.92 1.82 9.36
CA PHE A 266 -1.33 2.94 8.61
C PHE A 266 -1.58 4.28 9.31
N ALA A 267 -2.79 4.53 9.80
CA ALA A 267 -3.12 5.74 10.54
C ALA A 267 -2.27 5.86 11.83
N MET A 268 -2.08 4.76 12.56
CA MET A 268 -1.22 4.73 13.73
C MET A 268 0.25 4.98 13.38
N ALA A 269 0.73 4.43 12.25
CA ALA A 269 2.09 4.66 11.78
C ALA A 269 2.32 6.13 11.41
N ASP A 270 1.36 6.79 10.74
CA ASP A 270 1.41 8.23 10.44
C ASP A 270 1.54 9.07 11.71
N VAL A 271 0.73 8.78 12.72
CA VAL A 271 0.79 9.48 14.03
C VAL A 271 2.15 9.25 14.70
N ALA A 272 2.66 8.02 14.68
CA ALA A 272 3.96 7.69 15.27
C ALA A 272 5.10 8.45 14.56
N ILE A 273 5.11 8.49 13.23
CA ILE A 273 6.08 9.26 12.44
C ILE A 273 6.03 10.74 12.81
N TYR A 274 4.82 11.30 12.91
CA TYR A 274 4.65 12.71 13.30
C TYR A 274 5.18 12.98 14.71
N ILE A 275 4.89 12.13 15.69
CA ILE A 275 5.39 12.27 17.07
C ILE A 275 6.91 12.22 17.09
N ILE A 276 7.53 11.24 16.41
CA ILE A 276 8.98 11.11 16.32
C ILE A 276 9.59 12.37 15.70
N PHE A 277 9.00 12.87 14.62
CA PHE A 277 9.46 14.10 13.96
C PHE A 277 9.42 15.30 14.91
N VAL A 278 8.30 15.51 15.63
CA VAL A 278 8.15 16.61 16.60
C VAL A 278 9.17 16.47 17.74
N LEU A 279 9.39 15.28 18.28
CA LEU A 279 10.38 15.04 19.31
C LEU A 279 11.82 15.34 18.85
N MET A 280 12.16 14.91 17.62
CA MET A 280 13.48 15.19 17.02
C MET A 280 13.68 16.69 16.80
N MET A 281 12.67 17.37 16.25
CA MET A 281 12.72 18.83 16.04
C MET A 281 12.77 19.61 17.35
N GLY A 282 12.03 19.15 18.37
CA GLY A 282 12.09 19.71 19.71
C GLY A 282 13.47 19.57 20.37
N GLY A 283 14.07 18.39 20.26
CA GLY A 283 15.43 18.14 20.74
C GLY A 283 16.47 19.02 20.03
N LEU A 284 16.37 19.15 18.71
CA LEU A 284 17.24 20.05 17.93
C LEU A 284 17.08 21.50 18.36
N ALA A 285 15.84 21.98 18.50
CA ALA A 285 15.57 23.34 18.95
C ALA A 285 16.10 23.61 20.35
N PHE A 286 15.93 22.65 21.28
CA PHE A 286 16.48 22.77 22.63
C PHE A 286 18.02 22.83 22.65
N GLY A 287 18.67 21.98 21.85
CA GLY A 287 20.13 22.00 21.69
C GLY A 287 20.64 23.33 21.12
N LEU A 288 19.94 23.87 20.11
CA LEU A 288 20.23 25.17 19.51
C LEU A 288 20.11 26.30 20.55
N VAL A 289 18.99 26.36 21.28
CA VAL A 289 18.75 27.39 22.31
C VAL A 289 19.82 27.33 23.39
N ASN A 290 20.17 26.15 23.88
CA ASN A 290 21.20 26.00 24.89
C ASN A 290 22.56 26.53 24.41
N THR A 291 22.91 26.26 23.15
CA THR A 291 24.17 26.71 22.56
C THR A 291 24.19 28.22 22.32
N LEU A 292 23.04 28.79 21.88
CA LEU A 292 22.90 30.25 21.72
C LEU A 292 22.99 30.97 23.07
N ILE A 293 22.37 30.44 24.13
CA ILE A 293 22.50 30.99 25.48
C ILE A 293 23.97 30.99 25.92
N ALA A 294 24.68 29.87 25.75
CA ALA A 294 26.10 29.80 26.09
C ALA A 294 26.94 30.85 25.33
N ALA A 295 26.69 30.99 24.02
CA ALA A 295 27.39 31.98 23.19
C ALA A 295 27.10 33.43 23.61
N VAL A 296 25.89 33.74 24.03
CA VAL A 296 25.51 35.10 24.56
C VAL A 296 26.17 35.33 25.91
N MET A 297 26.17 34.32 26.80
CA MET A 297 26.78 34.44 28.13
C MET A 297 28.30 34.68 28.07
N GLU A 298 29.00 34.08 27.12
CA GLU A 298 30.44 34.34 26.91
C GLU A 298 30.70 35.80 26.50
N ARG A 299 29.74 36.48 25.86
CA ARG A 299 29.87 37.85 25.35
C ARG A 299 29.20 38.91 26.22
N VAL A 300 28.67 38.55 27.37
CA VAL A 300 27.97 39.52 28.27
C VAL A 300 28.84 40.76 28.57
N ARG A 301 30.14 40.56 28.73
CA ARG A 301 31.08 41.67 28.98
C ARG A 301 31.22 42.64 27.81
N GLU A 302 31.29 42.10 26.56
CA GLU A 302 31.35 42.91 25.33
C GLU A 302 30.06 43.67 25.12
N LEU A 303 28.91 43.00 25.33
CA LEU A 303 27.59 43.63 25.22
C LEU A 303 27.36 44.71 26.31
N GLY A 304 27.91 44.50 27.48
CA GLY A 304 27.93 45.50 28.59
C GLY A 304 28.71 46.74 28.21
N MET A 305 29.91 46.62 27.60
CA MET A 305 30.69 47.73 27.11
C MET A 305 29.95 48.54 26.02
N LEU A 306 29.33 47.89 25.05
CA LEU A 306 28.55 48.59 24.03
C LEU A 306 27.43 49.40 24.61
N ARG A 307 26.81 48.91 25.68
CA ARG A 307 25.77 49.64 26.41
C ARG A 307 26.33 50.82 27.19
N ALA A 308 27.48 50.68 27.82
CA ALA A 308 28.17 51.76 28.52
C ALA A 308 28.59 52.91 27.60
N LEU A 309 28.89 52.57 26.31
CA LEU A 309 29.17 53.53 25.25
C LEU A 309 27.89 54.21 24.67
N GLY A 310 26.70 53.98 25.24
CA GLY A 310 25.47 54.63 24.88
C GLY A 310 24.63 53.90 23.82
N MET A 311 24.95 52.69 23.47
CA MET A 311 24.19 51.92 22.45
C MET A 311 22.80 51.53 23.01
N PRO A 312 21.68 51.84 22.30
CA PRO A 312 20.35 51.51 22.79
C PRO A 312 20.09 49.99 22.82
N ARG A 313 19.30 49.58 23.81
CA ARG A 313 18.98 48.13 24.01
C ARG A 313 18.50 47.42 22.77
N ARG A 314 17.65 48.09 21.96
CA ARG A 314 17.11 47.50 20.71
C ARG A 314 18.19 47.17 19.68
N VAL A 315 19.22 48.01 19.57
CA VAL A 315 20.33 47.79 18.61
C VAL A 315 21.20 46.62 19.07
N VAL A 316 21.49 46.52 20.37
CA VAL A 316 22.26 45.37 20.92
C VAL A 316 21.49 44.07 20.73
N LEU A 317 20.16 44.09 20.96
CA LEU A 317 19.31 42.90 20.78
C LEU A 317 19.26 42.45 19.29
N VAL A 318 19.07 43.41 18.37
CA VAL A 318 19.07 43.14 16.92
C VAL A 318 20.43 42.54 16.48
N GLN A 319 21.54 43.08 17.01
CA GLN A 319 22.86 42.55 16.71
C GLN A 319 23.03 41.10 17.15
N VAL A 320 22.59 40.74 18.36
CA VAL A 320 22.63 39.38 18.90
C VAL A 320 21.75 38.44 18.09
N VAL A 321 20.56 38.88 17.65
CA VAL A 321 19.62 38.02 16.86
C VAL A 321 20.10 37.82 15.43
N VAL A 322 20.78 38.80 14.83
CA VAL A 322 21.28 38.72 13.45
C VAL A 322 22.62 37.96 13.39
N GLU A 323 23.34 37.87 14.49
CA GLU A 323 24.59 37.12 14.62
C GLU A 323 24.33 35.63 14.91
#